data_203fdac90fd67f9d871adfad2444d04a
#
_entry.id   203fdac90fd67f9d871adfad2444d04a
#
_cell.length_a   1.000
_cell.length_b   1.000
_cell.length_c   1.000
_cell.angle_alpha   90.00
_cell.angle_beta   90.00
_cell.angle_gamma   90.00
#
_symmetry.space_group_name_H-M   'P 1'
#
loop_
_entity.id
_entity.type
_entity.pdbx_description
1 polymer ?
#
loop_
_entity_poly.entity_id
_entity_poly.type
_entity_poly.pdbx_seq_one_letter_code
_entity_poly.pdbx_strand_id
1 'polypeptide(L)'
;MSIYNQENTDIQDIEMSLLLQAVHLKYGYDFSNYSKTHLKRRILHRLALSGLSTISEMQNEILWDKEFYLAFLQDLSINVTDMFRDPEFYSIFRKKIIPNLSTYAHIKIWHAGCSTGEEVFSLAIILKEENILHKTQIYATDFNKRVLESAKQGIYSKKEMELHSRNYTEAGGKGQLSDYYTSKYGSVLFDKSLSKNIVFADHNLVTDGVFAEVHLVFCRNVLIYFN
;
A
#
# COMPACT_ATOMS: atom_id res chain seq x y z
N MET A 1 -4.97 34.77 22.44
CA MET A 1 -5.24 33.67 21.51
C MET A 1 -4.13 32.60 21.43
N SER A 2 -2.89 32.89 21.87
CA SER A 2 -1.72 31.99 21.69
C SER A 2 -1.62 30.86 22.74
N ILE A 3 -1.96 31.09 23.98
CA ILE A 3 -1.75 30.13 25.10
C ILE A 3 -2.74 28.96 25.02
N TYR A 4 -4.02 29.22 24.72
CA TYR A 4 -5.05 28.16 24.58
C TYR A 4 -4.77 27.18 23.43
N ASN A 5 -4.14 27.62 22.36
CA ASN A 5 -3.77 26.73 21.27
C ASN A 5 -2.59 25.82 21.60
N GLN A 6 -1.67 26.28 22.45
CA GLN A 6 -0.48 25.52 22.85
C GLN A 6 -0.82 24.43 23.86
N GLU A 7 -1.67 24.73 24.85
CA GLU A 7 -2.19 23.73 25.81
C GLU A 7 -3.00 22.62 25.15
N ASN A 8 -3.85 22.95 24.17
CA ASN A 8 -4.60 21.94 23.41
C ASN A 8 -3.69 21.08 22.53
N THR A 9 -2.60 21.62 22.01
CA THR A 9 -1.64 20.86 21.23
C THR A 9 -0.90 19.84 22.10
N ASP A 10 -0.51 20.23 23.31
CA ASP A 10 0.16 19.34 24.27
C ASP A 10 -0.75 18.20 24.73
N ILE A 11 -2.03 18.48 25.01
CA ILE A 11 -3.03 17.45 25.38
C ILE A 11 -3.23 16.47 24.23
N GLN A 12 -3.42 16.94 23.01
CA GLN A 12 -3.59 16.07 21.84
C GLN A 12 -2.35 15.18 21.58
N ASP A 13 -1.16 15.67 21.82
CA ASP A 13 0.08 14.90 21.67
C ASP A 13 0.20 13.81 22.73
N ILE A 14 -0.23 14.09 23.97
CA ILE A 14 -0.33 13.09 25.04
C ILE A 14 -1.38 12.02 24.67
N GLU A 15 -2.59 12.42 24.32
CA GLU A 15 -3.67 11.50 23.93
C GLU A 15 -3.25 10.62 22.74
N MET A 16 -2.60 11.21 21.72
CA MET A 16 -2.08 10.47 20.57
C MET A 16 -1.04 9.42 21.00
N SER A 17 -0.12 9.78 21.90
CA SER A 17 0.89 8.85 22.41
C SER A 17 0.24 7.66 23.13
N LEU A 18 -0.74 7.93 23.99
CA LEU A 18 -1.48 6.90 24.73
C LEU A 18 -2.30 6.01 23.79
N LEU A 19 -2.98 6.59 22.79
CA LEU A 19 -3.70 5.86 21.76
C LEU A 19 -2.80 4.89 21.00
N LEU A 20 -1.64 5.36 20.51
CA LEU A 20 -0.71 4.52 19.75
C LEU A 20 -0.12 3.41 20.62
N GLN A 21 0.14 3.70 21.90
CA GLN A 21 0.56 2.68 22.87
C GLN A 21 -0.54 1.64 23.11
N ALA A 22 -1.80 2.05 23.26
CA ALA A 22 -2.93 1.14 23.42
C ALA A 22 -3.11 0.24 22.18
N VAL A 23 -2.95 0.78 20.97
CA VAL A 23 -2.97 0.03 19.72
C VAL A 23 -1.84 -1.00 19.70
N HIS A 24 -0.63 -0.61 20.07
CA HIS A 24 0.50 -1.53 20.16
C HIS A 24 0.24 -2.69 21.13
N LEU A 25 -0.19 -2.39 22.34
CA LEU A 25 -0.45 -3.40 23.38
C LEU A 25 -1.59 -4.36 23.01
N LYS A 26 -2.65 -3.88 22.38
CA LYS A 26 -3.81 -4.69 22.05
C LYS A 26 -3.69 -5.43 20.73
N TYR A 27 -3.12 -4.80 19.71
CA TYR A 27 -3.13 -5.28 18.34
C TYR A 27 -1.75 -5.60 17.77
N GLY A 28 -0.65 -5.26 18.50
CA GLY A 28 0.73 -5.54 18.10
C GLY A 28 1.31 -4.57 17.07
N TYR A 29 0.57 -3.52 16.65
CA TYR A 29 1.08 -2.56 15.67
C TYR A 29 1.90 -1.47 16.34
N ASP A 30 3.19 -1.41 16.05
CA ASP A 30 4.10 -0.39 16.54
C ASP A 30 4.24 0.76 15.53
N PHE A 31 3.91 1.97 15.96
CA PHE A 31 4.02 3.19 15.18
C PHE A 31 5.13 4.12 15.67
N SER A 32 6.02 3.67 16.57
CA SER A 32 7.04 4.50 17.21
C SER A 32 8.01 5.15 16.20
N ASN A 33 8.30 4.46 15.10
CA ASN A 33 9.18 4.92 14.02
C ASN A 33 8.44 5.58 12.85
N TYR A 34 7.15 5.85 13.00
CA TYR A 34 6.40 6.59 11.99
C TYR A 34 6.49 8.11 12.22
N SER A 35 6.43 8.88 11.15
CA SER A 35 6.40 10.34 11.22
C SER A 35 5.22 10.83 12.06
N LYS A 36 5.49 11.46 13.21
CA LYS A 36 4.48 12.00 14.13
C LYS A 36 3.52 12.96 13.44
N THR A 37 4.03 13.81 12.54
CA THR A 37 3.21 14.77 11.79
C THR A 37 2.18 14.06 10.90
N HIS A 38 2.58 12.98 10.22
CA HIS A 38 1.68 12.20 9.39
C HIS A 38 0.65 11.46 10.23
N LEU A 39 1.05 10.81 11.31
CA LEU A 39 0.14 10.13 12.24
C LEU A 39 -0.88 11.10 12.83
N LYS A 40 -0.43 12.25 13.37
CA LYS A 40 -1.32 13.27 13.96
C LYS A 40 -2.39 13.73 12.98
N ARG A 41 -2.00 14.05 11.73
CA ARG A 41 -2.94 14.44 10.69
C ARG A 41 -4.01 13.37 10.42
N ARG A 42 -3.63 12.09 10.38
CA ARG A 42 -4.54 10.97 10.12
C ARG A 42 -5.45 10.68 11.31
N ILE A 43 -4.91 10.72 12.52
CA ILE A 43 -5.67 10.57 13.75
C ILE A 43 -6.75 11.65 13.85
N LEU A 44 -6.38 12.92 13.63
CA LEU A 44 -7.32 14.04 13.65
C LEU A 44 -8.36 13.95 12.52
N HIS A 45 -7.98 13.45 11.35
CA HIS A 45 -8.92 13.20 10.26
C HIS A 45 -9.97 12.15 10.66
N ARG A 46 -9.53 11.02 11.24
CA ARG A 46 -10.45 9.98 11.75
C ARG A 46 -11.34 10.51 12.87
N LEU A 47 -10.79 11.29 13.78
CA LEU A 47 -11.57 11.93 14.85
C LEU A 47 -12.70 12.77 14.27
N ALA A 48 -12.40 13.61 13.29
CA ALA A 48 -13.40 14.44 12.61
C ALA A 48 -14.51 13.62 11.91
N LEU A 49 -14.14 12.47 11.30
CA LEU A 49 -15.10 11.58 10.64
C LEU A 49 -15.97 10.78 11.62
N SER A 50 -15.48 10.54 12.83
CA SER A 50 -16.18 9.73 13.85
C SER A 50 -17.22 10.50 14.64
N GLY A 51 -17.19 11.84 14.61
CA GLY A 51 -18.05 12.68 15.44
C GLY A 51 -17.70 12.68 16.93
N LEU A 52 -16.54 12.09 17.29
CA LEU A 52 -16.01 12.08 18.66
C LEU A 52 -15.32 13.42 18.96
N SER A 53 -15.26 13.79 20.24
CA SER A 53 -14.73 15.08 20.67
C SER A 53 -13.23 15.04 20.99
N THR A 54 -12.73 13.90 21.44
CA THR A 54 -11.34 13.74 21.91
C THR A 54 -10.68 12.47 21.34
N ILE A 55 -9.36 12.47 21.31
CA ILE A 55 -8.57 11.28 20.93
C ILE A 55 -8.73 10.18 21.99
N SER A 56 -8.96 10.55 23.25
CA SER A 56 -9.23 9.60 24.35
C SER A 56 -10.55 8.85 24.16
N GLU A 57 -11.62 9.53 23.71
CA GLU A 57 -12.87 8.87 23.32
C GLU A 57 -12.64 7.90 22.16
N MET A 58 -11.87 8.32 21.15
CA MET A 58 -11.51 7.46 20.03
C MET A 58 -10.66 6.26 20.45
N GLN A 59 -9.77 6.41 21.44
CA GLN A 59 -9.01 5.30 22.02
C GLN A 59 -9.95 4.27 22.66
N ASN A 60 -10.99 4.73 23.38
CA ASN A 60 -11.99 3.82 23.92
C ASN A 60 -12.66 3.01 22.81
N GLU A 61 -13.15 3.67 21.75
CA GLU A 61 -13.78 2.98 20.62
C GLU A 61 -12.83 1.97 19.96
N ILE A 62 -11.57 2.35 19.71
CA ILE A 62 -10.54 1.46 19.15
C ILE A 62 -10.33 0.23 20.04
N LEU A 63 -10.39 0.39 21.37
CA LEU A 63 -10.17 -0.72 22.28
C LEU A 63 -11.39 -1.66 22.39
N TRP A 64 -12.60 -1.20 22.18
CA TRP A 64 -13.81 -2.00 22.40
C TRP A 64 -14.55 -2.38 21.13
N ASP A 65 -14.43 -1.60 20.05
CA ASP A 65 -15.04 -1.87 18.75
C ASP A 65 -13.97 -2.25 17.71
N LYS A 66 -14.01 -3.52 17.29
CA LYS A 66 -13.10 -4.06 16.29
C LYS A 66 -13.29 -3.43 14.91
N GLU A 67 -14.53 -3.11 14.52
CA GLU A 67 -14.80 -2.48 13.22
C GLU A 67 -14.30 -1.04 13.20
N PHE A 68 -14.47 -0.31 14.30
CA PHE A 68 -13.89 1.02 14.46
C PHE A 68 -12.37 0.99 14.38
N TYR A 69 -11.72 0.03 15.04
CA TYR A 69 -10.28 -0.17 14.93
C TYR A 69 -9.82 -0.45 13.49
N LEU A 70 -10.52 -1.31 12.76
CA LEU A 70 -10.16 -1.63 11.37
C LEU A 70 -10.30 -0.39 10.46
N ALA A 71 -11.32 0.43 10.68
CA ALA A 71 -11.49 1.69 9.98
C ALA A 71 -10.39 2.70 10.35
N PHE A 72 -10.03 2.80 11.63
CA PHE A 72 -8.90 3.61 12.09
C PHE A 72 -7.58 3.20 11.45
N LEU A 73 -7.27 1.89 11.41
CA LEU A 73 -6.06 1.37 10.78
C LEU A 73 -6.03 1.68 9.28
N GLN A 74 -7.18 1.63 8.62
CA GLN A 74 -7.31 1.99 7.21
C GLN A 74 -7.00 3.48 6.96
N ASP A 75 -7.44 4.36 7.86
CA ASP A 75 -7.18 5.80 7.74
C ASP A 75 -5.72 6.16 8.06
N LEU A 76 -5.04 5.39 8.90
CA LEU A 76 -3.60 5.56 9.14
C LEU A 76 -2.77 5.19 7.92
N SER A 77 -3.20 4.19 7.17
CA SER A 77 -2.54 3.82 5.91
C SER A 77 -3.00 4.74 4.77
N ILE A 78 -2.04 5.26 3.99
CA ILE A 78 -2.36 6.02 2.77
C ILE A 78 -2.36 5.04 1.62
N ASN A 79 -3.54 4.52 1.28
CA ASN A 79 -3.69 3.50 0.24
C ASN A 79 -3.97 4.13 -1.14
N VAL A 80 -3.48 5.38 -1.38
CA VAL A 80 -3.59 6.01 -2.69
C VAL A 80 -2.46 5.48 -3.56
N THR A 81 -2.82 4.64 -4.49
CA THR A 81 -1.91 4.04 -5.46
C THR A 81 -2.60 3.96 -6.83
N ASP A 82 -1.83 4.07 -7.89
CA ASP A 82 -2.30 4.03 -9.26
C ASP A 82 -1.48 3.00 -10.05
N MET A 83 -2.09 2.39 -11.06
CA MET A 83 -1.32 1.57 -11.98
C MET A 83 -0.36 2.43 -12.79
N PHE A 84 0.86 1.95 -12.92
CA PHE A 84 1.94 2.64 -13.64
C PHE A 84 2.17 4.08 -13.15
N ARG A 85 1.97 4.32 -11.85
CA ARG A 85 2.25 5.61 -11.20
C ARG A 85 3.69 6.03 -11.50
N ASP A 86 3.90 7.30 -11.92
CA ASP A 86 5.16 7.82 -12.44
C ASP A 86 5.66 7.00 -13.64
N PRO A 87 4.99 7.10 -14.82
CA PRO A 87 5.26 6.24 -15.98
C PRO A 87 6.70 6.21 -16.45
N GLU A 88 7.43 7.31 -16.30
CA GLU A 88 8.86 7.42 -16.63
C GLU A 88 9.69 6.40 -15.84
N PHE A 89 9.38 6.19 -14.56
CA PHE A 89 10.03 5.16 -13.75
C PHE A 89 9.95 3.78 -14.42
N TYR A 90 8.77 3.39 -14.88
CA TYR A 90 8.58 2.09 -15.52
C TYR A 90 9.25 2.00 -16.90
N SER A 91 9.29 3.11 -17.65
CA SER A 91 10.03 3.16 -18.90
C SER A 91 11.54 2.94 -18.68
N ILE A 92 12.10 3.57 -17.63
CA ILE A 92 13.50 3.37 -17.22
C ILE A 92 13.71 1.94 -16.69
N PHE A 93 12.78 1.43 -15.87
CA PHE A 93 12.82 0.06 -15.35
C PHE A 93 12.91 -0.98 -16.48
N ARG A 94 12.07 -0.86 -17.51
CA ARG A 94 12.11 -1.73 -18.70
C ARG A 94 13.48 -1.69 -19.37
N LYS A 95 14.05 -0.51 -19.56
CA LYS A 95 15.29 -0.32 -20.32
C LYS A 95 16.55 -0.73 -19.54
N LYS A 96 16.58 -0.48 -18.23
CA LYS A 96 17.80 -0.62 -17.43
C LYS A 96 17.80 -1.81 -16.48
N ILE A 97 16.65 -2.21 -15.94
CA ILE A 97 16.57 -3.24 -14.90
C ILE A 97 16.17 -4.59 -15.48
N ILE A 98 15.16 -4.64 -16.33
CA ILE A 98 14.68 -5.89 -16.95
C ILE A 98 15.79 -6.68 -17.66
N PRO A 99 16.71 -6.08 -18.44
CA PRO A 99 17.78 -6.86 -19.10
C PRO A 99 18.63 -7.62 -18.10
N ASN A 100 18.98 -7.01 -16.95
CA ASN A 100 19.75 -7.66 -15.91
C ASN A 100 18.94 -8.76 -15.21
N LEU A 101 17.67 -8.49 -14.86
CA LEU A 101 16.80 -9.50 -14.25
C LEU A 101 16.61 -10.71 -15.19
N SER A 102 16.55 -10.49 -16.49
CA SER A 102 16.34 -11.55 -17.48
C SER A 102 17.47 -12.58 -17.50
N THR A 103 18.66 -12.26 -16.98
CA THR A 103 19.80 -13.19 -16.92
C THR A 103 19.65 -14.28 -15.87
N TYR A 104 18.80 -14.07 -14.84
CA TYR A 104 18.56 -15.04 -13.79
C TYR A 104 17.61 -16.15 -14.23
N ALA A 105 17.90 -17.39 -13.86
CA ALA A 105 17.03 -18.53 -14.12
C ALA A 105 15.72 -18.46 -13.33
N HIS A 106 15.78 -17.99 -12.08
CA HIS A 106 14.66 -17.75 -11.20
C HIS A 106 14.80 -16.34 -10.60
N ILE A 107 13.70 -15.60 -10.61
CA ILE A 107 13.67 -14.21 -10.14
C ILE A 107 12.76 -14.13 -8.92
N LYS A 108 13.23 -13.52 -7.85
CA LYS A 108 12.43 -13.17 -6.68
C LYS A 108 12.37 -11.67 -6.55
N ILE A 109 11.17 -11.12 -6.48
CA ILE A 109 10.92 -9.69 -6.31
C ILE A 109 10.06 -9.48 -5.07
N TRP A 110 10.43 -8.53 -4.22
CA TRP A 110 9.65 -8.13 -3.09
C TRP A 110 9.05 -6.75 -3.32
N HIS A 111 7.74 -6.69 -3.26
CA HIS A 111 6.96 -5.45 -3.29
C HIS A 111 6.55 -5.10 -1.85
N ALA A 112 7.29 -4.18 -1.24
CA ALA A 112 7.15 -3.76 0.14
C ALA A 112 6.15 -2.59 0.23
N GLY A 113 5.05 -2.75 0.98
CA GLY A 113 3.96 -1.77 1.05
C GLY A 113 3.13 -1.77 -0.24
N CYS A 114 2.56 -2.92 -0.60
CA CYS A 114 1.88 -3.11 -1.89
C CYS A 114 0.48 -2.48 -1.96
N SER A 115 -0.08 -2.04 -0.83
CA SER A 115 -1.42 -1.45 -0.76
C SER A 115 -2.49 -2.33 -1.45
N THR A 116 -3.37 -1.75 -2.24
CA THR A 116 -4.43 -2.42 -3.00
C THR A 116 -3.96 -3.14 -4.27
N GLY A 117 -2.66 -3.15 -4.54
CA GLY A 117 -2.03 -4.03 -5.53
C GLY A 117 -1.83 -3.44 -6.93
N GLU A 118 -2.22 -2.20 -7.21
CA GLU A 118 -2.11 -1.57 -8.53
C GLU A 118 -0.68 -1.61 -9.07
N GLU A 119 0.30 -1.33 -8.22
CA GLU A 119 1.72 -1.37 -8.59
C GLU A 119 2.21 -2.81 -8.80
N VAL A 120 1.70 -3.77 -8.04
CA VAL A 120 2.02 -5.20 -8.20
C VAL A 120 1.53 -5.72 -9.56
N PHE A 121 0.29 -5.39 -9.95
CA PHE A 121 -0.24 -5.75 -11.26
C PHE A 121 0.50 -5.03 -12.40
N SER A 122 0.88 -3.77 -12.21
CA SER A 122 1.72 -3.04 -13.17
C SER A 122 3.04 -3.76 -13.43
N LEU A 123 3.70 -4.20 -12.36
CA LEU A 123 4.92 -4.98 -12.44
C LEU A 123 4.67 -6.33 -13.14
N ALA A 124 3.63 -7.06 -12.77
CA ALA A 124 3.30 -8.35 -13.38
C ALA A 124 3.04 -8.24 -14.89
N ILE A 125 2.37 -7.18 -15.33
CA ILE A 125 2.16 -6.88 -16.76
C ILE A 125 3.51 -6.67 -17.46
N ILE A 126 4.39 -5.84 -16.91
CA ILE A 126 5.72 -5.62 -17.47
C ILE A 126 6.49 -6.94 -17.60
N LEU A 127 6.53 -7.73 -16.53
CA LEU A 127 7.23 -9.01 -16.54
C LEU A 127 6.64 -10.01 -17.56
N LYS A 128 5.33 -9.95 -17.80
CA LYS A 128 4.65 -10.75 -18.82
C LYS A 128 5.04 -10.29 -20.22
N GLU A 129 5.03 -8.99 -20.49
CA GLU A 129 5.44 -8.41 -21.79
C GLU A 129 6.91 -8.65 -22.12
N GLU A 130 7.77 -8.69 -21.10
CA GLU A 130 9.20 -9.00 -21.23
C GLU A 130 9.49 -10.50 -21.16
N ASN A 131 8.43 -11.35 -21.16
CA ASN A 131 8.50 -12.79 -21.16
C ASN A 131 9.34 -13.40 -20.02
N ILE A 132 9.31 -12.78 -18.82
CA ILE A 132 10.02 -13.27 -17.62
C ILE A 132 9.09 -13.53 -16.43
N LEU A 133 7.78 -13.25 -16.54
CA LEU A 133 6.82 -13.51 -15.47
C LEU A 133 6.79 -14.99 -15.05
N HIS A 134 6.91 -15.91 -16.03
CA HIS A 134 6.84 -17.36 -15.79
C HIS A 134 7.95 -17.89 -14.86
N LYS A 135 9.08 -17.20 -14.77
CA LYS A 135 10.23 -17.53 -13.91
C LYS A 135 10.39 -16.56 -12.72
N THR A 136 9.40 -15.69 -12.50
CA THR A 136 9.42 -14.69 -11.43
C THR A 136 8.44 -15.05 -10.33
N GLN A 137 8.91 -15.06 -9.09
CA GLN A 137 8.08 -15.06 -7.88
C GLN A 137 8.02 -13.65 -7.32
N ILE A 138 6.81 -13.11 -7.15
CA ILE A 138 6.58 -11.80 -6.54
C ILE A 138 6.04 -12.04 -5.12
N TYR A 139 6.64 -11.40 -4.13
CA TYR A 139 6.12 -11.29 -2.77
C TYR A 139 5.58 -9.88 -2.62
N ALA A 140 4.28 -9.74 -2.45
CA ALA A 140 3.61 -8.47 -2.26
C ALA A 140 3.14 -8.37 -0.80
N THR A 141 3.71 -7.45 -0.05
CA THR A 141 3.44 -7.36 1.38
C THR A 141 2.90 -5.99 1.77
N ASP A 142 2.03 -6.00 2.75
CA ASP A 142 1.53 -4.80 3.42
C ASP A 142 1.16 -5.15 4.86
N PHE A 143 1.22 -4.20 5.79
CA PHE A 143 0.79 -4.45 7.16
C PHE A 143 -0.74 -4.45 7.31
N ASN A 144 -1.45 -3.84 6.35
CA ASN A 144 -2.90 -3.74 6.37
C ASN A 144 -3.54 -4.94 5.63
N LYS A 145 -4.06 -5.89 6.40
CA LYS A 145 -4.69 -7.11 5.87
C LYS A 145 -5.86 -6.82 4.93
N ARG A 146 -6.59 -5.72 5.14
CA ARG A 146 -7.76 -5.36 4.32
C ARG A 146 -7.36 -4.98 2.90
N VAL A 147 -6.27 -4.20 2.75
CA VAL A 147 -5.78 -3.85 1.41
C VAL A 147 -5.17 -5.06 0.70
N LEU A 148 -4.55 -5.99 1.45
CA LEU A 148 -4.07 -7.25 0.90
C LEU A 148 -5.20 -8.11 0.33
N GLU A 149 -6.35 -8.17 1.00
CA GLU A 149 -7.51 -8.91 0.47
C GLU A 149 -8.04 -8.24 -0.81
N SER A 150 -8.06 -6.91 -0.89
CA SER A 150 -8.40 -6.19 -2.12
C SER A 150 -7.40 -6.48 -3.24
N ALA A 151 -6.10 -6.44 -2.93
CA ALA A 151 -5.03 -6.75 -3.86
C ALA A 151 -5.14 -8.18 -4.42
N LYS A 152 -5.43 -9.17 -3.56
CA LYS A 152 -5.64 -10.57 -3.99
C LYS A 152 -6.82 -10.73 -4.94
N GLN A 153 -7.88 -9.94 -4.78
CA GLN A 153 -9.04 -10.00 -5.65
C GLN A 153 -8.72 -9.50 -7.07
N GLY A 154 -7.83 -8.52 -7.22
CA GLY A 154 -7.48 -7.92 -8.50
C GLY A 154 -8.65 -7.23 -9.17
N ILE A 155 -9.59 -6.68 -8.38
CA ILE A 155 -10.80 -5.99 -8.84
C ILE A 155 -10.65 -4.50 -8.58
N TYR A 156 -10.80 -3.69 -9.63
CA TYR A 156 -10.66 -2.24 -9.56
C TYR A 156 -11.83 -1.51 -10.21
N SER A 157 -11.96 -0.21 -9.94
CA SER A 157 -12.99 0.62 -10.54
C SER A 157 -12.71 0.87 -12.03
N LYS A 158 -13.72 0.68 -12.88
CA LYS A 158 -13.62 1.02 -14.31
C LYS A 158 -13.33 2.51 -14.55
N LYS A 159 -13.75 3.39 -13.61
CA LYS A 159 -13.54 4.85 -13.74
C LYS A 159 -12.07 5.24 -13.73
N GLU A 160 -11.23 4.46 -13.07
CA GLU A 160 -9.79 4.73 -12.95
C GLU A 160 -8.99 4.24 -14.16
N MET A 161 -9.59 3.33 -14.96
CA MET A 161 -8.90 2.68 -16.08
C MET A 161 -8.47 3.64 -17.19
N GLU A 162 -9.11 4.80 -17.33
CA GLU A 162 -8.68 5.80 -18.32
C GLU A 162 -7.31 6.39 -17.95
N LEU A 163 -7.14 6.78 -16.67
CA LEU A 163 -5.86 7.25 -16.15
C LEU A 163 -4.81 6.13 -16.22
N HIS A 164 -5.15 4.94 -15.77
CA HIS A 164 -4.27 3.78 -15.76
C HIS A 164 -3.80 3.37 -17.17
N SER A 165 -4.69 3.47 -18.17
CA SER A 165 -4.36 3.18 -19.57
C SER A 165 -3.39 4.20 -20.16
N ARG A 166 -3.56 5.48 -19.82
CA ARG A 166 -2.63 6.54 -20.20
C ARG A 166 -1.26 6.30 -19.59
N ASN A 167 -1.21 6.08 -18.28
CA ASN A 167 0.04 5.77 -17.57
C ASN A 167 0.74 4.54 -18.16
N TYR A 168 -0.01 3.48 -18.49
CA TYR A 168 0.53 2.28 -19.12
C TYR A 168 1.19 2.58 -20.47
N THR A 169 0.54 3.38 -21.32
CA THR A 169 1.09 3.78 -22.61
C THR A 169 2.37 4.59 -22.45
N GLU A 170 2.37 5.57 -21.55
CA GLU A 170 3.54 6.41 -21.24
C GLU A 170 4.69 5.59 -20.61
N ALA A 171 4.38 4.53 -19.87
CA ALA A 171 5.33 3.58 -19.31
C ALA A 171 5.97 2.65 -20.35
N GLY A 172 5.63 2.78 -21.64
CA GLY A 172 6.12 1.96 -22.73
C GLY A 172 5.43 0.59 -22.81
N GLY A 173 4.15 0.53 -22.52
CA GLY A 173 3.33 -0.68 -22.69
C GLY A 173 3.31 -1.17 -24.15
N LYS A 174 3.34 -2.49 -24.35
CA LYS A 174 3.47 -3.13 -25.66
C LYS A 174 2.13 -3.42 -26.35
N GLY A 175 1.01 -3.22 -25.66
CA GLY A 175 -0.34 -3.46 -26.16
C GLY A 175 -1.34 -2.44 -25.62
N GLN A 176 -2.51 -2.90 -25.24
CA GLN A 176 -3.50 -2.11 -24.52
C GLN A 176 -3.66 -2.64 -23.08
N LEU A 177 -3.85 -1.77 -22.09
CA LEU A 177 -4.07 -2.21 -20.72
C LEU A 177 -5.31 -3.11 -20.63
N SER A 178 -6.32 -2.89 -21.50
CA SER A 178 -7.53 -3.72 -21.59
C SER A 178 -7.27 -5.18 -21.98
N ASP A 179 -6.11 -5.51 -22.52
CA ASP A 179 -5.75 -6.88 -22.87
C ASP A 179 -5.49 -7.76 -21.65
N TYR A 180 -5.35 -7.12 -20.47
CA TYR A 180 -5.01 -7.78 -19.20
C TYR A 180 -6.16 -7.89 -18.22
N TYR A 181 -7.38 -7.43 -18.56
CA TYR A 181 -8.53 -7.51 -17.69
C TYR A 181 -9.85 -7.74 -18.45
N THR A 182 -10.86 -8.19 -17.73
CA THR A 182 -12.24 -8.19 -18.18
C THR A 182 -13.05 -7.13 -17.45
N SER A 183 -13.98 -6.45 -18.15
CA SER A 183 -14.82 -5.40 -17.58
C SER A 183 -16.26 -5.86 -17.45
N LYS A 184 -16.86 -5.73 -16.24
CA LYS A 184 -18.26 -6.05 -15.99
C LYS A 184 -18.81 -5.22 -14.82
N TYR A 185 -20.04 -4.75 -14.95
CA TYR A 185 -20.77 -4.04 -13.88
C TYR A 185 -20.00 -2.85 -13.25
N GLY A 186 -19.30 -2.05 -14.05
CA GLY A 186 -18.57 -0.87 -13.56
C GLY A 186 -17.24 -1.19 -12.88
N SER A 187 -16.83 -2.46 -12.86
CA SER A 187 -15.54 -2.92 -12.34
C SER A 187 -14.73 -3.61 -13.42
N VAL A 188 -13.46 -3.75 -13.19
CA VAL A 188 -12.52 -4.56 -13.99
C VAL A 188 -11.90 -5.63 -13.11
N LEU A 189 -11.71 -6.82 -13.66
CA LEU A 189 -11.02 -7.94 -13.03
C LEU A 189 -9.79 -8.28 -13.85
N PHE A 190 -8.62 -8.17 -13.27
CA PHE A 190 -7.37 -8.55 -13.92
C PHE A 190 -7.25 -10.06 -14.11
N ASP A 191 -6.59 -10.46 -15.21
CA ASP A 191 -6.40 -11.87 -15.56
C ASP A 191 -5.61 -12.60 -14.45
N LYS A 192 -6.14 -13.72 -14.00
CA LYS A 192 -5.53 -14.57 -12.98
C LYS A 192 -4.14 -15.08 -13.37
N SER A 193 -3.81 -15.12 -14.66
CA SER A 193 -2.46 -15.47 -15.09
C SER A 193 -1.40 -14.50 -14.60
N LEU A 194 -1.76 -13.24 -14.34
CA LEU A 194 -0.85 -12.23 -13.79
C LEU A 194 -0.54 -12.49 -12.31
N SER A 195 -1.52 -12.97 -11.55
CA SER A 195 -1.37 -13.17 -10.09
C SER A 195 -0.90 -14.57 -9.70
N LYS A 196 -0.76 -15.49 -10.65
CA LYS A 196 -0.39 -16.89 -10.36
C LYS A 196 0.90 -17.04 -9.55
N ASN A 197 1.87 -16.16 -9.80
CA ASN A 197 3.19 -16.16 -9.16
C ASN A 197 3.32 -15.03 -8.12
N ILE A 198 2.19 -14.49 -7.61
CA ILE A 198 2.20 -13.46 -6.57
C ILE A 198 1.77 -14.09 -5.25
N VAL A 199 2.60 -13.94 -4.23
CA VAL A 199 2.25 -14.26 -2.84
C VAL A 199 1.97 -12.96 -2.11
N PHE A 200 0.73 -12.79 -1.66
CA PHE A 200 0.34 -11.68 -0.81
C PHE A 200 0.47 -12.10 0.66
N ALA A 201 1.24 -11.37 1.45
CA ALA A 201 1.52 -11.68 2.85
C ALA A 201 1.48 -10.42 3.73
N ASP A 202 1.05 -10.64 4.98
CA ASP A 202 1.13 -9.64 6.04
C ASP A 202 2.61 -9.44 6.44
N HIS A 203 3.08 -8.20 6.43
CA HIS A 203 4.43 -7.84 6.84
C HIS A 203 4.52 -6.37 7.22
N ASN A 204 5.03 -6.10 8.40
CA ASN A 204 5.28 -4.74 8.90
C ASN A 204 6.76 -4.40 8.72
N LEU A 205 7.05 -3.42 7.89
CA LEU A 205 8.43 -2.98 7.57
C LEU A 205 9.20 -2.41 8.79
N VAL A 206 8.48 -2.05 9.86
CA VAL A 206 9.09 -1.46 11.06
C VAL A 206 9.44 -2.51 12.10
N THR A 207 8.57 -3.51 12.28
CA THR A 207 8.67 -4.48 13.37
C THR A 207 9.19 -5.83 12.95
N ASP A 208 8.94 -6.22 11.69
CA ASP A 208 9.29 -7.55 11.23
C ASP A 208 10.73 -7.57 10.70
N GLY A 209 11.37 -8.73 10.79
CA GLY A 209 12.72 -8.94 10.32
C GLY A 209 12.83 -9.08 8.80
N VAL A 210 13.98 -9.53 8.33
CA VAL A 210 14.24 -9.79 6.91
C VAL A 210 13.24 -10.81 6.39
N PHE A 211 12.47 -10.41 5.36
CA PHE A 211 11.42 -11.24 4.80
C PHE A 211 11.95 -12.40 3.97
N ALA A 212 12.84 -12.12 3.04
CA ALA A 212 13.44 -13.11 2.14
C ALA A 212 14.68 -12.52 1.43
N GLU A 213 15.54 -13.41 0.92
CA GLU A 213 16.58 -13.01 -0.04
C GLU A 213 15.95 -12.84 -1.43
N VAL A 214 16.04 -11.64 -1.99
CA VAL A 214 15.40 -11.26 -3.25
C VAL A 214 16.36 -10.56 -4.20
N HIS A 215 16.07 -10.59 -5.50
CA HIS A 215 16.89 -9.93 -6.51
C HIS A 215 16.52 -8.45 -6.68
N LEU A 216 15.29 -8.07 -6.30
CA LEU A 216 14.79 -6.71 -6.42
C LEU A 216 13.77 -6.42 -5.34
N VAL A 217 13.83 -5.22 -4.77
CA VAL A 217 12.82 -4.67 -3.85
C VAL A 217 12.16 -3.47 -4.51
N PHE A 218 10.82 -3.49 -4.58
CA PHE A 218 9.99 -2.33 -4.83
C PHE A 218 9.52 -1.77 -3.49
N CYS A 219 9.94 -0.56 -3.16
CA CYS A 219 9.50 0.16 -1.95
C CYS A 219 9.29 1.63 -2.32
N ARG A 220 8.23 1.89 -3.08
CA ARG A 220 7.93 3.22 -3.62
C ARG A 220 6.82 3.89 -2.83
N ASN A 221 6.99 5.17 -2.53
CA ASN A 221 6.03 5.97 -1.78
C ASN A 221 5.65 5.40 -0.39
N VAL A 222 6.52 4.59 0.21
CA VAL A 222 6.34 3.97 1.52
C VAL A 222 7.28 4.59 2.55
N LEU A 223 8.57 4.76 2.23
CA LEU A 223 9.57 5.27 3.18
C LEU A 223 9.30 6.72 3.64
N ILE A 224 8.48 7.45 2.91
CA ILE A 224 8.05 8.82 3.29
C ILE A 224 7.23 8.88 4.58
N TYR A 225 6.74 7.74 5.07
CA TYR A 225 5.95 7.64 6.30
C TYR A 225 6.79 7.29 7.52
N PHE A 226 8.05 6.94 7.34
CA PHE A 226 8.98 6.57 8.40
C PHE A 226 9.93 7.71 8.76
N ASN A 227 10.48 7.66 9.99
CA ASN A 227 11.51 8.60 10.46
C ASN A 227 12.89 8.18 9.96
#